data_a695a12e9cb6c9f51a3158f43e708d96
#
_entry.id   a695a12e9cb6c9f51a3158f43e708d96
#
_cell.length_a   1.000
_cell.length_b   1.000
_cell.length_c   1.000
_cell.angle_alpha   90.00
_cell.angle_beta   90.00
_cell.angle_gamma   90.00
#
_symmetry.space_group_name_H-M   'P 1'
#
loop_
_entity.id
_entity.type
_entity.pdbx_description
1 polymer ?
#
loop_
_entity_poly.entity_id
_entity_poly.type
_entity_poly.pdbx_seq_one_letter_code
_entity_poly.pdbx_strand_id
1 'polypeptide(L)'
;MISLIILKKYARYGQNREVALKCLYNSENITDEFLNEIKAYSMNIFGNILPIYGISQNPDTKDYIMVLGYAKGGNFNYWVNNNNNNFNWLNKMKILCNIIKGLKEIHQNQMVHRDFHTGNILFQSKTLNYTYISDMGLCGRADDVNNHNNIYGVMPYVAPEVLKGKPYTQAADIYSFGMIMYFVATGKQPFANSKHDHYLALNICKGGRPELNEPEAPECYIDLMKKCLDSNPDNRLKAAEIEELLKLYYYSYKYDEVYDEFYKKSPAGSSFKIYINKYKITDDMSVDFCSLIEESSDQND
;
A
#
# COMPACT_ATOMS: atom_id res chain seq x y z
N MET A 1 8.89 2.62 23.33
CA MET A 1 8.48 3.92 22.77
C MET A 1 9.48 4.28 21.68
N ILE A 2 9.04 4.49 20.45
CA ILE A 2 9.93 4.80 19.31
C ILE A 2 9.89 6.32 19.12
N SER A 3 11.05 6.99 19.15
CA SER A 3 11.15 8.41 18.80
C SER A 3 11.76 8.54 17.41
N LEU A 4 11.07 9.24 16.53
CA LEU A 4 11.61 9.62 15.24
C LEU A 4 12.28 11.00 15.38
N ILE A 5 13.59 11.06 15.24
CA ILE A 5 14.36 12.30 15.25
C ILE A 5 14.76 12.63 13.81
N ILE A 6 14.43 13.83 13.36
CA ILE A 6 14.80 14.31 12.02
C ILE A 6 16.17 14.98 12.12
N LEU A 7 17.21 14.41 11.51
CA LEU A 7 18.52 15.05 11.38
C LEU A 7 18.67 15.68 9.98
N LYS A 8 19.06 16.95 9.98
CA LYS A 8 19.20 17.74 8.75
C LYS A 8 20.50 17.53 7.98
N LYS A 9 21.44 16.70 8.41
CA LYS A 9 22.72 16.52 7.68
C LYS A 9 23.36 15.16 7.91
N TYR A 10 23.38 14.33 6.91
CA TYR A 10 24.35 13.23 6.81
C TYR A 10 25.01 13.31 5.43
N ALA A 11 26.31 13.58 5.41
CA ALA A 11 27.09 13.71 4.18
C ALA A 11 28.08 12.55 4.07
N ARG A 12 27.73 11.53 3.27
CA ARG A 12 28.73 10.79 2.50
C ARG A 12 28.46 11.12 1.03
N TYR A 13 29.46 11.58 0.27
CA TYR A 13 29.34 11.99 -1.14
C TYR A 13 28.66 13.34 -1.43
N GLY A 14 28.94 14.38 -0.65
CA GLY A 14 28.71 15.76 -1.05
C GLY A 14 27.27 16.24 -1.20
N GLN A 15 26.26 15.45 -0.79
CA GLN A 15 24.85 15.87 -0.78
C GLN A 15 24.31 15.88 0.67
N ASN A 16 23.81 17.03 1.09
CA ASN A 16 23.05 17.16 2.34
C ASN A 16 21.68 16.50 2.14
N ARG A 17 21.51 15.24 2.56
CA ARG A 17 20.21 14.56 2.57
C ARG A 17 19.57 14.66 3.94
N GLU A 18 18.28 14.95 3.96
CA GLU A 18 17.49 14.81 5.17
C GLU A 18 17.19 13.33 5.40
N VAL A 19 17.34 12.88 6.64
CA VAL A 19 17.10 11.50 7.07
C VAL A 19 16.19 11.47 8.28
N ALA A 20 15.47 10.36 8.44
CA ALA A 20 14.71 10.05 9.64
C ALA A 20 15.51 9.07 10.49
N LEU A 21 15.59 9.32 11.79
CA LEU A 21 16.21 8.42 12.75
C LEU A 21 15.14 7.69 13.54
N LYS A 22 15.11 6.37 13.43
CA LYS A 22 14.29 5.50 14.27
C LYS A 22 15.16 4.95 15.38
N CYS A 23 15.00 5.52 16.60
CA CYS A 23 15.72 5.08 17.79
C CYS A 23 14.97 3.90 18.43
N LEU A 24 15.70 2.84 18.73
CA LEU A 24 15.18 1.64 19.40
C LEU A 24 15.65 1.68 20.85
N TYR A 25 14.76 2.08 21.73
CA TYR A 25 15.08 2.16 23.17
C TYR A 25 15.27 0.79 23.79
N ASN A 26 16.22 0.70 24.74
CA ASN A 26 16.63 -0.52 25.44
C ASN A 26 17.15 -1.61 24.49
N SER A 27 17.81 -1.21 23.40
CA SER A 27 18.35 -2.10 22.38
C SER A 27 19.86 -2.30 22.48
N GLU A 28 20.42 -2.26 23.70
CA GLU A 28 21.85 -2.50 23.93
C GLU A 28 22.34 -3.81 23.30
N ASN A 29 21.47 -4.82 23.27
CA ASN A 29 21.68 -6.07 22.56
C ASN A 29 20.84 -6.11 21.28
N ILE A 30 21.44 -6.60 20.20
CA ILE A 30 20.74 -6.83 18.94
C ILE A 30 19.74 -7.96 19.14
N THR A 31 18.43 -7.67 18.92
CA THR A 31 17.37 -8.68 18.97
C THR A 31 17.06 -9.22 17.57
N ASP A 32 16.43 -10.38 17.51
CA ASP A 32 15.99 -10.97 16.24
C ASP A 32 14.96 -10.09 15.54
N GLU A 33 14.09 -9.40 16.30
CA GLU A 33 13.11 -8.44 15.76
C GLU A 33 13.82 -7.29 15.03
N PHE A 34 14.89 -6.74 15.65
CA PHE A 34 15.70 -5.68 15.04
C PHE A 34 16.36 -6.14 13.73
N LEU A 35 16.95 -7.35 13.73
CA LEU A 35 17.55 -7.92 12.53
C LEU A 35 16.51 -8.18 11.43
N ASN A 36 15.32 -8.64 11.80
CA ASN A 36 14.24 -8.87 10.86
C ASN A 36 13.72 -7.56 10.25
N GLU A 37 13.61 -6.51 11.05
CA GLU A 37 13.23 -5.18 10.54
C GLU A 37 14.26 -4.64 9.54
N ILE A 38 15.56 -4.76 9.83
CA ILE A 38 16.63 -4.36 8.89
C ILE A 38 16.57 -5.17 7.61
N LYS A 39 16.39 -6.50 7.70
CA LYS A 39 16.24 -7.36 6.52
C LYS A 39 15.05 -6.93 5.67
N ALA A 40 13.92 -6.62 6.30
CA ALA A 40 12.72 -6.18 5.60
C ALA A 40 12.97 -4.87 4.82
N TYR A 41 13.63 -3.89 5.41
CA TYR A 41 14.03 -2.67 4.70
C TYR A 41 15.05 -2.92 3.58
N SER A 42 15.94 -3.91 3.74
CA SER A 42 16.97 -4.21 2.73
C SER A 42 16.43 -4.87 1.46
N MET A 43 15.18 -5.33 1.46
CA MET A 43 14.51 -5.93 0.31
C MET A 43 14.07 -4.92 -0.77
N ASN A 44 14.29 -3.63 -0.56
CA ASN A 44 13.84 -2.53 -1.43
C ASN A 44 14.53 -2.54 -2.80
N ILE A 45 14.05 -3.39 -3.73
CA ILE A 45 14.57 -3.50 -5.10
C ILE A 45 13.94 -2.45 -6.02
N PHE A 46 12.62 -2.23 -5.89
CA PHE A 46 11.84 -1.37 -6.79
C PHE A 46 11.57 0.04 -6.28
N GLY A 47 12.09 0.39 -5.09
CA GLY A 47 11.97 1.73 -4.54
C GLY A 47 10.62 2.07 -3.91
N ASN A 48 9.76 1.08 -3.61
CA ASN A 48 8.47 1.27 -2.95
C ASN A 48 8.49 0.93 -1.44
N ILE A 49 9.63 0.53 -0.90
CA ILE A 49 9.88 0.40 0.53
C ILE A 49 10.77 1.57 0.97
N LEU A 50 10.55 2.13 2.14
CA LEU A 50 11.34 3.25 2.64
C LEU A 50 12.83 2.87 2.70
N PRO A 51 13.74 3.64 2.07
CA PRO A 51 15.15 3.26 2.02
C PRO A 51 15.80 3.34 3.40
N ILE A 52 16.60 2.33 3.74
CA ILE A 52 17.52 2.34 4.89
C ILE A 52 18.92 2.72 4.39
N TYR A 53 19.54 3.70 5.02
CA TYR A 53 20.89 4.17 4.66
C TYR A 53 21.97 3.57 5.57
N GLY A 54 21.60 3.03 6.71
CA GLY A 54 22.50 2.38 7.62
C GLY A 54 21.99 2.31 9.04
N ILE A 55 22.85 1.84 9.92
CA ILE A 55 22.61 1.67 11.35
C ILE A 55 23.69 2.45 12.09
N SER A 56 23.31 3.07 13.19
CA SER A 56 24.18 3.74 14.12
C SER A 56 23.87 3.30 15.54
N GLN A 57 24.69 3.67 16.49
CA GLN A 57 24.47 3.44 17.91
C GLN A 57 24.67 4.74 18.67
N ASN A 58 23.78 5.03 19.61
CA ASN A 58 23.95 6.16 20.51
C ASN A 58 25.18 5.90 21.43
N PRO A 59 26.17 6.79 21.44
CA PRO A 59 27.39 6.55 22.25
C PRO A 59 27.14 6.52 23.77
N ASP A 60 26.09 7.21 24.21
CA ASP A 60 25.78 7.33 25.64
C ASP A 60 24.87 6.19 26.14
N THR A 61 23.75 5.98 25.45
CA THR A 61 22.71 4.99 25.83
C THR A 61 22.98 3.59 25.27
N LYS A 62 23.86 3.46 24.25
CA LYS A 62 24.10 2.24 23.47
C LYS A 62 22.89 1.74 22.68
N ASP A 63 21.82 2.51 22.60
CA ASP A 63 20.65 2.20 21.80
C ASP A 63 20.99 2.22 20.32
N TYR A 64 20.47 1.27 19.56
CA TYR A 64 20.60 1.24 18.10
C TYR A 64 19.66 2.25 17.44
N ILE A 65 20.14 2.80 16.33
CA ILE A 65 19.46 3.83 15.55
C ILE A 65 19.47 3.40 14.08
N MET A 66 18.28 3.24 13.49
CA MET A 66 18.17 3.09 12.04
C MET A 66 18.15 4.46 11.37
N VAL A 67 18.96 4.62 10.33
CA VAL A 67 19.00 5.83 9.49
C VAL A 67 18.17 5.56 8.24
N LEU A 68 16.97 6.13 8.19
CA LEU A 68 15.98 5.91 7.15
C LEU A 68 15.84 7.13 6.23
N GLY A 69 15.29 6.93 5.05
CA GLY A 69 14.88 8.03 4.19
C GLY A 69 13.84 8.92 4.87
N TYR A 70 13.96 10.24 4.69
CA TYR A 70 12.96 11.18 5.18
C TYR A 70 11.90 11.45 4.11
N ALA A 71 10.67 11.09 4.39
CA ALA A 71 9.54 11.28 3.51
C ALA A 71 8.83 12.60 3.83
N LYS A 72 9.20 13.69 3.15
CA LYS A 72 8.71 15.07 3.42
C LYS A 72 7.21 15.23 3.23
N GLY A 73 6.58 14.39 2.40
CA GLY A 73 5.14 14.40 2.17
C GLY A 73 4.32 13.87 3.35
N GLY A 74 5.00 13.27 4.35
CA GLY A 74 4.35 12.66 5.51
C GLY A 74 3.62 11.36 5.18
N ASN A 75 2.78 10.90 6.11
CA ASN A 75 1.95 9.71 5.90
C ASN A 75 0.72 10.02 5.03
N PHE A 76 0.02 8.97 4.60
CA PHE A 76 -1.07 9.11 3.65
C PHE A 76 -2.20 10.02 4.16
N ASN A 77 -2.53 9.95 5.45
CA ASN A 77 -3.56 10.80 6.04
C ASN A 77 -3.17 12.29 5.95
N TYR A 78 -1.94 12.60 6.34
CA TYR A 78 -1.41 13.95 6.26
C TYR A 78 -1.35 14.44 4.81
N TRP A 79 -0.91 13.56 3.89
CA TRP A 79 -0.78 13.88 2.48
C TRP A 79 -2.14 14.22 1.84
N VAL A 80 -3.18 13.41 2.05
CA VAL A 80 -4.53 13.64 1.51
C VAL A 80 -5.09 14.97 2.02
N ASN A 81 -4.99 15.24 3.32
CA ASN A 81 -5.49 16.46 3.93
C ASN A 81 -4.86 17.74 3.34
N ASN A 82 -3.60 17.65 2.88
CA ASN A 82 -2.86 18.81 2.34
C ASN A 82 -2.84 18.89 0.80
N ASN A 83 -3.38 17.88 0.09
CA ASN A 83 -3.32 17.80 -1.37
C ASN A 83 -4.67 17.44 -2.02
N ASN A 84 -5.77 17.79 -1.41
CA ASN A 84 -7.12 17.37 -1.79
C ASN A 84 -7.48 17.67 -3.25
N ASN A 85 -7.02 18.82 -3.79
CA ASN A 85 -7.27 19.24 -5.19
C ASN A 85 -6.60 18.32 -6.23
N ASN A 86 -5.62 17.53 -5.84
CA ASN A 86 -4.89 16.61 -6.73
C ASN A 86 -5.29 15.15 -6.53
N PHE A 87 -6.34 14.87 -5.76
CA PHE A 87 -6.74 13.50 -5.41
C PHE A 87 -7.87 12.98 -6.32
N ASN A 88 -7.72 13.19 -7.65
CA ASN A 88 -8.60 12.66 -8.68
C ASN A 88 -8.38 11.14 -8.88
N TRP A 89 -9.26 10.49 -9.66
CA TRP A 89 -9.24 9.04 -9.85
C TRP A 89 -7.96 8.53 -10.49
N LEU A 90 -7.39 9.23 -11.46
CA LEU A 90 -6.10 8.86 -12.07
C LEU A 90 -4.98 8.80 -11.02
N ASN A 91 -4.93 9.82 -10.17
CA ASN A 91 -3.95 9.89 -9.10
C ASN A 91 -4.19 8.85 -8.00
N LYS A 92 -5.46 8.56 -7.67
CA LYS A 92 -5.86 7.48 -6.77
C LYS A 92 -5.33 6.13 -7.25
N MET A 93 -5.53 5.81 -8.54
CA MET A 93 -5.02 4.57 -9.15
C MET A 93 -3.49 4.52 -9.13
N LYS A 94 -2.81 5.61 -9.49
CA LYS A 94 -1.33 5.68 -9.46
C LYS A 94 -0.77 5.42 -8.06
N ILE A 95 -1.38 5.98 -7.04
CA ILE A 95 -0.98 5.75 -5.64
C ILE A 95 -1.13 4.26 -5.29
N LEU A 96 -2.28 3.67 -5.60
CA LEU A 96 -2.55 2.26 -5.32
C LEU A 96 -1.60 1.32 -6.07
N CYS A 97 -1.26 1.63 -7.33
CA CYS A 97 -0.24 0.87 -8.07
C CYS A 97 1.12 0.89 -7.36
N ASN A 98 1.53 2.04 -6.82
CA ASN A 98 2.80 2.15 -6.10
C ASN A 98 2.75 1.36 -4.77
N ILE A 99 1.64 1.45 -4.04
CA ILE A 99 1.46 0.75 -2.75
C ILE A 99 1.46 -0.77 -2.97
N ILE A 100 0.66 -1.28 -3.91
CA ILE A 100 0.56 -2.72 -4.16
C ILE A 100 1.87 -3.30 -4.71
N LYS A 101 2.62 -2.53 -5.50
CA LYS A 101 3.94 -2.93 -5.97
C LYS A 101 4.91 -3.16 -4.82
N GLY A 102 4.94 -2.27 -3.82
CA GLY A 102 5.75 -2.46 -2.62
C GLY A 102 5.28 -3.65 -1.78
N LEU A 103 3.97 -3.84 -1.63
CA LEU A 103 3.42 -4.99 -0.91
C LEU A 103 3.75 -6.31 -1.62
N LYS A 104 3.66 -6.34 -2.97
CA LYS A 104 4.08 -7.49 -3.76
C LYS A 104 5.55 -7.85 -3.51
N GLU A 105 6.44 -6.86 -3.42
CA GLU A 105 7.85 -7.07 -3.13
C GLU A 105 8.06 -7.74 -1.77
N ILE A 106 7.34 -7.31 -0.73
CA ILE A 106 7.34 -7.94 0.59
C ILE A 106 6.86 -9.39 0.48
N HIS A 107 5.74 -9.62 -0.20
CA HIS A 107 5.14 -10.95 -0.36
C HIS A 107 6.01 -11.92 -1.18
N GLN A 108 6.71 -11.45 -2.22
CA GLN A 108 7.64 -12.26 -3.01
C GLN A 108 8.83 -12.76 -2.19
N ASN A 109 9.21 -12.02 -1.15
CA ASN A 109 10.22 -12.44 -0.17
C ASN A 109 9.65 -13.33 0.96
N GLN A 110 8.43 -13.86 0.78
CA GLN A 110 7.73 -14.72 1.76
C GLN A 110 7.51 -14.04 3.11
N MET A 111 7.42 -12.71 3.11
CA MET A 111 7.16 -11.90 4.29
C MET A 111 5.71 -11.42 4.33
N VAL A 112 5.27 -11.02 5.53
CA VAL A 112 3.98 -10.42 5.83
C VAL A 112 4.24 -9.14 6.60
N HIS A 113 3.57 -8.03 6.25
CA HIS A 113 3.80 -6.73 6.89
C HIS A 113 3.21 -6.67 8.30
N ARG A 114 2.02 -7.23 8.51
CA ARG A 114 1.27 -7.34 9.78
C ARG A 114 0.72 -6.04 10.37
N ASP A 115 1.19 -4.88 9.91
CA ASP A 115 0.68 -3.54 10.33
C ASP A 115 0.50 -2.63 9.11
N PHE A 116 -0.27 -3.10 8.12
CA PHE A 116 -0.42 -2.44 6.84
C PHE A 116 -1.61 -1.47 6.86
N HIS A 117 -1.36 -0.17 7.03
CA HIS A 117 -2.38 0.86 7.13
C HIS A 117 -1.88 2.21 6.58
N THR A 118 -2.78 3.19 6.43
CA THR A 118 -2.47 4.52 5.87
C THR A 118 -1.41 5.30 6.64
N GLY A 119 -1.20 5.01 7.92
CA GLY A 119 -0.14 5.61 8.74
C GLY A 119 1.27 5.17 8.32
N ASN A 120 1.39 3.95 7.77
CA ASN A 120 2.65 3.34 7.34
C ASN A 120 2.92 3.49 5.84
N ILE A 121 2.05 4.22 5.13
CA ILE A 121 2.28 4.66 3.74
C ILE A 121 2.79 6.08 3.77
N LEU A 122 4.01 6.30 3.27
CA LEU A 122 4.69 7.59 3.29
C LEU A 122 4.87 8.14 1.87
N PHE A 123 4.78 9.46 1.74
CA PHE A 123 5.03 10.17 0.49
C PHE A 123 6.38 10.89 0.53
N GLN A 124 7.21 10.69 -0.48
CA GLN A 124 8.51 11.36 -0.56
C GLN A 124 8.38 12.87 -0.57
N SER A 125 7.35 13.38 -1.25
CA SER A 125 7.09 14.82 -1.39
C SER A 125 5.59 15.07 -1.57
N LYS A 126 5.21 16.31 -1.82
CA LYS A 126 3.83 16.65 -2.22
C LYS A 126 3.43 16.07 -3.59
N THR A 127 4.40 15.68 -4.42
CA THR A 127 4.14 15.06 -5.71
C THR A 127 3.89 13.55 -5.55
N LEU A 128 3.08 12.97 -6.46
CA LEU A 128 2.66 11.56 -6.45
C LEU A 128 3.73 10.57 -6.95
N ASN A 129 4.97 11.02 -7.14
CA ASN A 129 5.96 10.21 -7.88
C ASN A 129 6.46 9.01 -7.09
N TYR A 130 6.61 9.14 -5.76
CA TYR A 130 7.14 8.07 -4.94
C TYR A 130 6.34 7.93 -3.64
N THR A 131 5.85 6.72 -3.42
CA THR A 131 5.17 6.28 -2.21
C THR A 131 5.96 5.13 -1.61
N TYR A 132 6.15 5.15 -0.30
CA TYR A 132 6.93 4.14 0.42
C TYR A 132 6.05 3.41 1.44
N ILE A 133 6.23 2.11 1.54
CA ILE A 133 5.81 1.33 2.70
C ILE A 133 6.89 1.50 3.77
N SER A 134 6.48 1.73 5.01
CA SER A 134 7.35 1.97 6.14
C SER A 134 6.91 1.16 7.37
N ASP A 135 7.70 1.23 8.43
CA ASP A 135 7.47 0.54 9.70
C ASP A 135 7.42 -0.98 9.57
N MET A 136 8.57 -1.54 9.22
CA MET A 136 8.77 -2.99 9.07
C MET A 136 8.98 -3.73 10.40
N GLY A 137 8.73 -3.07 11.55
CA GLY A 137 9.02 -3.64 12.88
C GLY A 137 8.21 -4.88 13.24
N LEU A 138 7.04 -5.08 12.60
CA LEU A 138 6.23 -6.28 12.75
C LEU A 138 6.34 -7.24 11.55
N CYS A 139 7.12 -6.84 10.52
CA CYS A 139 7.31 -7.65 9.33
C CYS A 139 8.02 -8.97 9.68
N GLY A 140 7.48 -10.07 9.24
CA GLY A 140 8.02 -11.39 9.56
C GLY A 140 7.66 -12.42 8.49
N ARG A 141 8.29 -13.60 8.59
CA ARG A 141 7.98 -14.71 7.68
C ARG A 141 6.54 -15.18 7.89
N ALA A 142 5.91 -15.59 6.80
CA ALA A 142 4.54 -16.11 6.83
C ALA A 142 4.41 -17.43 7.62
N ASP A 143 5.51 -18.18 7.73
CA ASP A 143 5.61 -19.49 8.42
C ASP A 143 6.12 -19.40 9.87
N ASP A 144 6.28 -18.19 10.42
CA ASP A 144 6.77 -17.98 11.78
C ASP A 144 5.72 -18.33 12.83
N VAL A 145 5.83 -19.54 13.40
CA VAL A 145 4.87 -20.14 14.35
C VAL A 145 4.91 -19.47 15.73
N ASN A 146 5.95 -18.74 16.07
CA ASN A 146 6.18 -18.22 17.43
C ASN A 146 5.35 -16.96 17.75
N ASN A 147 4.63 -16.40 16.79
CA ASN A 147 3.90 -15.13 16.93
C ASN A 147 2.36 -15.28 16.99
N HIS A 148 1.86 -16.44 17.38
CA HIS A 148 0.42 -16.76 17.30
C HIS A 148 -0.46 -16.06 18.37
N ASN A 149 0.11 -15.46 19.42
CA ASN A 149 -0.68 -15.02 20.59
C ASN A 149 -0.98 -13.52 20.63
N ASN A 150 -0.38 -12.71 19.77
CA ASN A 150 -0.57 -11.27 19.81
C ASN A 150 -1.23 -10.75 18.53
N ILE A 151 -2.32 -10.02 18.68
CA ILE A 151 -2.94 -9.26 17.60
C ILE A 151 -2.26 -7.89 17.57
N TYR A 152 -1.60 -7.59 16.46
CA TYR A 152 -0.94 -6.33 16.18
C TYR A 152 -1.73 -5.49 15.19
N GLY A 153 -1.38 -4.22 15.08
CA GLY A 153 -1.89 -3.34 14.06
C GLY A 153 -3.11 -2.51 14.47
N VAL A 154 -3.53 -1.64 13.56
CA VAL A 154 -4.66 -0.73 13.74
C VAL A 154 -5.95 -1.49 13.43
N MET A 155 -6.81 -1.71 14.42
CA MET A 155 -7.97 -2.61 14.39
C MET A 155 -8.82 -2.54 13.10
N PRO A 156 -9.22 -1.36 12.56
CA PRO A 156 -9.98 -1.29 11.30
C PRO A 156 -9.30 -1.94 10.09
N TYR A 157 -7.99 -2.11 10.14
CA TYR A 157 -7.17 -2.69 9.06
C TYR A 157 -6.83 -4.15 9.31
N VAL A 158 -7.12 -4.69 10.50
CA VAL A 158 -6.80 -6.08 10.87
C VAL A 158 -7.83 -7.03 10.27
N ALA A 159 -7.36 -8.06 9.58
CA ALA A 159 -8.21 -9.05 8.93
C ALA A 159 -9.04 -9.87 9.92
N PRO A 160 -10.29 -10.28 9.56
CA PRO A 160 -11.20 -10.97 10.46
C PRO A 160 -10.66 -12.30 11.00
N GLU A 161 -9.86 -13.04 10.21
CA GLU A 161 -9.22 -14.27 10.67
C GLU A 161 -8.17 -14.01 11.75
N VAL A 162 -7.42 -12.89 11.63
CA VAL A 162 -6.44 -12.49 12.63
C VAL A 162 -7.12 -12.06 13.92
N LEU A 163 -8.22 -11.30 13.84
CA LEU A 163 -9.05 -10.94 15.00
C LEU A 163 -9.65 -12.18 15.72
N LYS A 164 -9.77 -13.30 14.99
CA LYS A 164 -10.18 -14.61 15.53
C LYS A 164 -9.00 -15.44 16.07
N GLY A 165 -7.80 -14.87 16.14
CA GLY A 165 -6.60 -15.52 16.68
C GLY A 165 -5.88 -16.43 15.68
N LYS A 166 -6.18 -16.36 14.37
CA LYS A 166 -5.41 -17.07 13.36
C LYS A 166 -4.12 -16.32 13.02
N PRO A 167 -3.08 -17.01 12.51
CA PRO A 167 -1.83 -16.38 12.12
C PRO A 167 -2.02 -15.28 11.07
N TYR A 168 -1.12 -14.32 11.06
CA TYR A 168 -0.99 -13.38 9.95
C TYR A 168 -0.49 -14.08 8.70
N THR A 169 -1.15 -13.85 7.59
CA THR A 169 -0.78 -14.34 6.27
C THR A 169 -0.69 -13.17 5.28
N GLN A 170 -0.14 -13.42 4.09
CA GLN A 170 -0.16 -12.44 3.00
C GLN A 170 -1.59 -12.00 2.66
N ALA A 171 -2.57 -12.91 2.76
CA ALA A 171 -3.97 -12.58 2.58
C ALA A 171 -4.51 -11.60 3.64
N ALA A 172 -3.95 -11.59 4.85
CA ALA A 172 -4.31 -10.58 5.86
C ALA A 172 -3.82 -9.17 5.47
N ASP A 173 -2.61 -9.05 4.90
CA ASP A 173 -2.15 -7.77 4.34
C ASP A 173 -3.01 -7.31 3.15
N ILE A 174 -3.53 -8.24 2.33
CA ILE A 174 -4.47 -7.91 1.25
C ILE A 174 -5.78 -7.35 1.79
N TYR A 175 -6.28 -7.88 2.91
CA TYR A 175 -7.44 -7.27 3.59
C TYR A 175 -7.14 -5.83 4.02
N SER A 176 -5.98 -5.60 4.64
CA SER A 176 -5.51 -4.26 5.01
C SER A 176 -5.41 -3.34 3.80
N PHE A 177 -4.92 -3.84 2.66
CA PHE A 177 -4.90 -3.12 1.39
C PHE A 177 -6.32 -2.75 0.91
N GLY A 178 -7.30 -3.65 1.05
CA GLY A 178 -8.71 -3.35 0.78
C GLY A 178 -9.26 -2.19 1.63
N MET A 179 -8.83 -2.09 2.91
CA MET A 179 -9.16 -0.95 3.76
C MET A 179 -8.43 0.34 3.35
N ILE A 180 -7.20 0.24 2.81
CA ILE A 180 -6.52 1.38 2.19
C ILE A 180 -7.28 1.82 0.92
N MET A 181 -7.77 0.89 0.11
CA MET A 181 -8.62 1.21 -1.05
C MET A 181 -9.89 1.97 -0.60
N TYR A 182 -10.54 1.54 0.48
CA TYR A 182 -11.67 2.30 1.06
C TYR A 182 -11.27 3.75 1.38
N PHE A 183 -10.15 3.94 2.07
CA PHE A 183 -9.64 5.29 2.38
C PHE A 183 -9.35 6.10 1.10
N VAL A 184 -8.76 5.48 0.09
CA VAL A 184 -8.48 6.13 -1.21
C VAL A 184 -9.77 6.56 -1.90
N ALA A 185 -10.82 5.76 -1.88
CA ALA A 185 -12.10 6.11 -2.47
C ALA A 185 -12.76 7.30 -1.74
N THR A 186 -12.83 7.23 -0.42
CA THR A 186 -13.69 8.10 0.41
C THR A 186 -12.96 9.28 1.06
N GLY A 187 -11.63 9.22 1.18
CA GLY A 187 -10.83 10.14 2.02
C GLY A 187 -11.03 9.95 3.52
N LYS A 188 -11.87 8.97 3.94
CA LYS A 188 -12.23 8.71 5.34
C LYS A 188 -11.57 7.45 5.86
N GLN A 189 -11.19 7.46 7.14
CA GLN A 189 -10.71 6.24 7.79
C GLN A 189 -11.82 5.18 7.83
N PRO A 190 -11.48 3.88 7.60
CA PRO A 190 -12.47 2.82 7.74
C PRO A 190 -13.03 2.81 9.18
N PHE A 191 -14.34 2.68 9.29
CA PHE A 191 -15.06 2.72 10.57
C PHE A 191 -14.83 3.98 11.42
N ALA A 192 -14.61 5.15 10.78
CA ALA A 192 -14.31 6.41 11.46
C ALA A 192 -15.35 6.80 12.54
N ASN A 193 -16.61 6.39 12.38
CA ASN A 193 -17.71 6.67 13.30
C ASN A 193 -17.88 5.60 14.39
N SER A 194 -17.03 4.59 14.43
CA SER A 194 -17.10 3.48 15.39
C SER A 194 -15.99 3.60 16.44
N LYS A 195 -16.28 3.22 17.67
CA LYS A 195 -15.21 3.04 18.66
C LYS A 195 -14.37 1.82 18.27
N HIS A 196 -13.05 1.94 18.40
CA HIS A 196 -12.12 0.84 18.13
C HIS A 196 -12.00 -0.07 19.35
N ASP A 197 -13.08 -0.79 19.64
CA ASP A 197 -13.22 -1.69 20.78
C ASP A 197 -13.60 -3.12 20.33
N HIS A 198 -13.86 -3.99 21.29
CA HIS A 198 -14.24 -5.37 21.02
C HIS A 198 -15.54 -5.50 20.19
N TYR A 199 -16.46 -4.53 20.24
CA TYR A 199 -17.67 -4.55 19.41
C TYR A 199 -17.36 -4.36 17.93
N LEU A 200 -16.42 -3.46 17.61
CA LEU A 200 -15.93 -3.32 16.23
C LEU A 200 -15.24 -4.60 15.76
N ALA A 201 -14.38 -5.21 16.59
CA ALA A 201 -13.73 -6.47 16.25
C ALA A 201 -14.75 -7.58 15.96
N LEU A 202 -15.78 -7.71 16.80
CA LEU A 202 -16.87 -8.66 16.58
C LEU A 202 -17.67 -8.37 15.31
N ASN A 203 -17.94 -7.10 15.01
CA ASN A 203 -18.61 -6.68 13.79
C ASN A 203 -17.80 -7.10 12.55
N ILE A 204 -16.51 -6.80 12.51
CA ILE A 204 -15.60 -7.21 11.42
C ILE A 204 -15.59 -8.74 11.27
N CYS A 205 -15.51 -9.48 12.38
CA CYS A 205 -15.54 -10.94 12.39
C CYS A 205 -16.85 -11.54 11.86
N LYS A 206 -17.96 -10.82 12.01
CA LYS A 206 -19.30 -11.20 11.48
C LYS A 206 -19.51 -10.77 10.03
N GLY A 207 -18.51 -10.19 9.39
CA GLY A 207 -18.58 -9.75 7.98
C GLY A 207 -18.90 -8.27 7.80
N GLY A 208 -18.99 -7.48 8.90
CA GLY A 208 -19.14 -6.02 8.82
C GLY A 208 -18.00 -5.38 8.05
N ARG A 209 -18.34 -4.45 7.14
CA ARG A 209 -17.40 -3.66 6.33
C ARG A 209 -17.84 -2.21 6.38
N PRO A 210 -16.93 -1.23 6.19
CA PRO A 210 -17.32 0.16 6.10
C PRO A 210 -18.19 0.37 4.85
N GLU A 211 -19.24 1.18 4.97
CA GLU A 211 -20.13 1.51 3.86
C GLU A 211 -19.42 2.41 2.85
N LEU A 212 -19.43 2.01 1.59
CA LEU A 212 -18.89 2.79 0.48
C LEU A 212 -20.04 3.53 -0.21
N ASN A 213 -20.23 4.79 0.14
CA ASN A 213 -21.22 5.68 -0.44
C ASN A 213 -20.55 6.72 -1.34
N GLU A 214 -19.72 6.26 -2.30
CA GLU A 214 -18.98 7.12 -3.24
C GLU A 214 -19.48 6.85 -4.67
N PRO A 215 -20.45 7.64 -5.16
CA PRO A 215 -21.07 7.41 -6.47
C PRO A 215 -20.11 7.57 -7.66
N GLU A 216 -18.98 8.25 -7.45
CA GLU A 216 -17.96 8.45 -8.49
C GLU A 216 -16.94 7.31 -8.56
N ALA A 217 -16.97 6.35 -7.62
CA ALA A 217 -16.04 5.23 -7.65
C ALA A 217 -16.39 4.28 -8.80
N PRO A 218 -15.42 3.92 -9.67
CA PRO A 218 -15.67 2.98 -10.75
C PRO A 218 -16.12 1.62 -10.24
N GLU A 219 -17.04 0.96 -10.92
CA GLU A 219 -17.56 -0.35 -10.52
C GLU A 219 -16.46 -1.40 -10.39
N CYS A 220 -15.53 -1.44 -11.35
CA CYS A 220 -14.37 -2.35 -11.31
C CYS A 220 -13.48 -2.12 -10.08
N TYR A 221 -13.35 -0.88 -9.62
CA TYR A 221 -12.64 -0.56 -8.39
C TYR A 221 -13.36 -1.11 -7.16
N ILE A 222 -14.68 -0.91 -7.11
CA ILE A 222 -15.52 -1.38 -5.99
C ILE A 222 -15.44 -2.91 -5.91
N ASP A 223 -15.50 -3.60 -7.04
CA ASP A 223 -15.43 -5.06 -7.10
C ASP A 223 -14.06 -5.59 -6.67
N LEU A 224 -12.97 -4.95 -7.11
CA LEU A 224 -11.63 -5.29 -6.65
C LEU A 224 -11.48 -5.08 -5.14
N MET A 225 -11.98 -3.95 -4.62
CA MET A 225 -11.95 -3.68 -3.18
C MET A 225 -12.74 -4.72 -2.39
N LYS A 226 -13.94 -5.12 -2.85
CA LYS A 226 -14.74 -6.19 -2.23
C LYS A 226 -14.00 -7.52 -2.22
N LYS A 227 -13.32 -7.90 -3.32
CA LYS A 227 -12.48 -9.10 -3.37
C LYS A 227 -11.35 -9.06 -2.35
N CYS A 228 -10.68 -7.91 -2.17
CA CYS A 228 -9.66 -7.75 -1.13
C CYS A 228 -10.25 -7.89 0.29
N LEU A 229 -11.49 -7.47 0.50
CA LEU A 229 -12.19 -7.47 1.79
C LEU A 229 -13.01 -8.75 2.06
N ASP A 230 -12.87 -9.79 1.24
CA ASP A 230 -13.58 -11.06 1.46
C ASP A 230 -13.30 -11.61 2.86
N SER A 231 -14.32 -12.16 3.50
CA SER A 231 -14.23 -12.74 4.84
C SER A 231 -13.39 -14.03 4.85
N ASN A 232 -13.38 -14.78 3.73
CA ASN A 232 -12.51 -15.93 3.54
C ASN A 232 -11.18 -15.47 2.92
N PRO A 233 -10.03 -15.63 3.60
CA PRO A 233 -8.72 -15.23 3.06
C PRO A 233 -8.37 -15.93 1.74
N ASP A 234 -8.87 -17.15 1.48
CA ASP A 234 -8.57 -17.90 0.27
C ASP A 234 -9.23 -17.31 -0.99
N ASN A 235 -10.28 -16.51 -0.83
CA ASN A 235 -10.97 -15.82 -1.93
C ASN A 235 -10.28 -14.50 -2.32
N ARG A 236 -9.31 -14.03 -1.51
CA ARG A 236 -8.60 -12.78 -1.77
C ARG A 236 -7.53 -13.00 -2.83
N LEU A 237 -7.40 -12.05 -3.75
CA LEU A 237 -6.36 -12.05 -4.79
C LEU A 237 -4.97 -11.89 -4.17
N LYS A 238 -3.94 -12.37 -4.86
CA LYS A 238 -2.55 -12.10 -4.49
C LYS A 238 -2.14 -10.69 -4.90
N ALA A 239 -1.13 -10.14 -4.25
CA ALA A 239 -0.64 -8.78 -4.55
C ALA A 239 -0.22 -8.60 -6.02
N ALA A 240 0.32 -9.64 -6.66
CA ALA A 240 0.68 -9.60 -8.09
C ALA A 240 -0.55 -9.44 -9.00
N GLU A 241 -1.63 -10.19 -8.76
CA GLU A 241 -2.87 -10.12 -9.52
C GLU A 241 -3.55 -8.75 -9.36
N ILE A 242 -3.53 -8.21 -8.13
CA ILE A 242 -4.06 -6.86 -7.85
C ILE A 242 -3.23 -5.78 -8.56
N GLU A 243 -1.90 -5.91 -8.59
CA GLU A 243 -1.04 -4.96 -9.30
C GLU A 243 -1.38 -4.93 -10.79
N GLU A 244 -1.58 -6.07 -11.43
CA GLU A 244 -1.96 -6.16 -12.85
C GLU A 244 -3.30 -5.48 -13.11
N LEU A 245 -4.33 -5.78 -12.30
CA LEU A 245 -5.65 -5.16 -12.44
C LEU A 245 -5.61 -3.64 -12.23
N LEU A 246 -4.88 -3.16 -11.23
CA LEU A 246 -4.75 -1.72 -10.97
C LEU A 246 -3.99 -1.00 -12.08
N LYS A 247 -2.99 -1.63 -12.70
CA LYS A 247 -2.31 -1.09 -13.88
C LYS A 247 -3.26 -0.97 -15.06
N LEU A 248 -4.08 -2.01 -15.30
CA LEU A 248 -5.12 -1.96 -16.34
C LEU A 248 -6.06 -0.77 -16.12
N TYR A 249 -6.58 -0.61 -14.89
CA TYR A 249 -7.47 0.50 -14.56
C TYR A 249 -6.78 1.86 -14.71
N TYR A 250 -5.52 1.98 -14.25
CA TYR A 250 -4.74 3.22 -14.39
C TYR A 250 -4.54 3.62 -15.84
N TYR A 251 -4.17 2.66 -16.71
CA TYR A 251 -3.95 2.96 -18.13
C TYR A 251 -5.26 3.26 -18.85
N SER A 252 -6.36 2.54 -18.59
CA SER A 252 -7.68 2.88 -19.11
C SER A 252 -8.06 4.32 -18.80
N TYR A 253 -7.97 4.72 -17.53
CA TYR A 253 -8.27 6.09 -17.11
C TYR A 253 -7.37 7.13 -17.78
N LYS A 254 -6.07 6.84 -17.87
CA LYS A 254 -5.12 7.74 -18.50
C LYS A 254 -5.39 7.95 -19.98
N TYR A 255 -5.77 6.89 -20.70
CA TYR A 255 -6.07 7.00 -22.13
C TYR A 255 -7.43 7.65 -22.36
N ASP A 256 -8.44 7.43 -21.53
CA ASP A 256 -9.73 8.12 -21.60
C ASP A 256 -9.59 9.62 -21.34
N GLU A 257 -8.78 10.06 -20.34
CA GLU A 257 -8.50 11.47 -20.11
C GLU A 257 -7.80 12.12 -21.34
N VAL A 258 -6.80 11.45 -21.92
CA VAL A 258 -6.09 11.93 -23.11
C VAL A 258 -7.05 11.98 -24.32
N TYR A 259 -7.92 10.96 -24.47
CA TYR A 259 -8.89 10.90 -25.53
C TYR A 259 -9.93 12.02 -25.41
N ASP A 260 -10.46 12.27 -24.23
CA ASP A 260 -11.39 13.36 -23.96
C ASP A 260 -10.78 14.74 -24.20
N GLU A 261 -9.52 14.94 -23.89
CA GLU A 261 -8.81 16.20 -24.11
C GLU A 261 -8.59 16.47 -25.61
N PHE A 262 -8.28 15.42 -26.40
CA PHE A 262 -8.08 15.54 -27.85
C PHE A 262 -9.39 15.50 -28.65
N TYR A 263 -10.45 14.82 -28.19
CA TYR A 263 -11.67 14.54 -28.93
C TYR A 263 -12.96 15.17 -28.36
N LYS A 264 -12.87 16.11 -27.44
CA LYS A 264 -14.04 16.91 -26.94
C LYS A 264 -14.90 17.57 -28.02
N LYS A 265 -14.65 17.30 -29.30
CA LYS A 265 -15.41 17.79 -30.45
C LYS A 265 -16.23 16.71 -31.18
N SER A 266 -16.33 15.48 -30.68
CA SER A 266 -17.11 14.41 -31.32
C SER A 266 -18.10 13.77 -30.34
N PRO A 267 -19.41 13.66 -30.68
CA PRO A 267 -20.40 13.10 -29.76
C PRO A 267 -20.45 11.57 -29.90
N ALA A 268 -19.61 10.85 -29.16
CA ALA A 268 -19.71 9.40 -29.08
C ALA A 268 -19.24 8.91 -27.72
N GLY A 269 -20.11 9.06 -26.70
CA GLY A 269 -19.94 8.38 -25.43
C GLY A 269 -20.16 6.87 -25.60
N SER A 270 -19.06 6.08 -25.61
CA SER A 270 -19.14 4.60 -25.45
C SER A 270 -17.79 3.89 -25.28
N SER A 271 -16.65 4.58 -25.14
CA SER A 271 -15.32 3.95 -25.23
C SER A 271 -14.95 3.03 -24.06
N PHE A 272 -15.35 3.34 -22.83
CA PHE A 272 -15.00 2.56 -21.64
C PHE A 272 -15.60 1.14 -21.64
N LYS A 273 -16.87 1.01 -22.04
CA LYS A 273 -17.54 -0.29 -22.21
C LYS A 273 -16.96 -1.14 -23.32
N ILE A 274 -16.39 -0.52 -24.35
CA ILE A 274 -15.82 -1.22 -25.52
C ILE A 274 -14.48 -1.86 -25.16
N TYR A 275 -13.64 -1.23 -24.34
CA TYR A 275 -12.33 -1.78 -23.96
C TYR A 275 -12.48 -3.00 -23.03
N ILE A 276 -13.34 -2.92 -22.01
CA ILE A 276 -13.64 -4.07 -21.13
C ILE A 276 -14.36 -5.20 -21.87
N ASN A 277 -15.26 -4.87 -22.83
CA ASN A 277 -15.97 -5.88 -23.63
C ASN A 277 -15.12 -6.46 -24.78
N LYS A 278 -14.11 -5.73 -25.28
CA LYS A 278 -13.18 -6.24 -26.30
C LYS A 278 -12.20 -7.24 -25.71
N TYR A 279 -11.83 -7.06 -24.44
CA TYR A 279 -11.01 -7.98 -23.69
C TYR A 279 -11.89 -8.58 -22.58
N LYS A 280 -12.78 -9.52 -22.96
CA LYS A 280 -13.56 -10.32 -22.00
C LYS A 280 -12.61 -10.79 -20.90
N ILE A 281 -12.61 -10.10 -19.76
CA ILE A 281 -11.96 -10.56 -18.54
C ILE A 281 -12.85 -11.69 -18.01
N THR A 282 -12.63 -12.88 -18.54
CA THR A 282 -13.08 -14.14 -17.94
C THR A 282 -12.03 -14.56 -16.93
N ASP A 283 -12.40 -15.34 -15.95
CA ASP A 283 -11.59 -15.79 -14.81
C ASP A 283 -10.26 -16.52 -15.17
N ASP A 284 -9.83 -16.51 -16.44
CA ASP A 284 -8.72 -17.30 -16.97
C ASP A 284 -7.74 -16.48 -17.84
N MET A 285 -7.34 -15.28 -17.39
CA MET A 285 -6.44 -14.42 -18.18
C MET A 285 -5.07 -14.18 -17.54
N SER A 286 -4.08 -14.93 -18.04
CA SER A 286 -2.70 -14.44 -18.16
C SER A 286 -2.59 -13.59 -19.43
N VAL A 287 -2.61 -12.26 -19.34
CA VAL A 287 -2.41 -11.37 -20.49
C VAL A 287 -0.96 -10.92 -20.52
N ASP A 288 -0.28 -11.25 -21.62
CA ASP A 288 1.07 -10.75 -21.90
C ASP A 288 0.97 -9.28 -22.38
N PHE A 289 1.31 -8.37 -21.49
CA PHE A 289 1.18 -6.92 -21.69
C PHE A 289 2.16 -6.33 -22.70
N CYS A 290 3.28 -7.03 -22.99
CA CYS A 290 4.26 -6.57 -23.96
C CYS A 290 3.69 -6.57 -25.39
N SER A 291 2.82 -7.52 -25.72
CA SER A 291 2.19 -7.62 -27.04
C SER A 291 1.16 -6.52 -27.34
N LEU A 292 0.56 -5.92 -26.29
CA LEU A 292 -0.44 -4.85 -26.43
C LEU A 292 0.18 -3.47 -26.70
N ILE A 293 1.45 -3.26 -26.38
CA ILE A 293 2.17 -2.00 -26.60
C ILE A 293 2.74 -1.96 -28.03
N GLU A 294 3.12 -3.10 -28.59
CA GLU A 294 3.68 -3.18 -29.96
C GLU A 294 2.60 -2.98 -31.04
N GLU A 295 1.35 -3.43 -30.83
CA GLU A 295 0.26 -3.21 -31.80
C GLU A 295 -0.21 -1.75 -31.91
N SER A 296 0.09 -0.89 -30.94
CA SER A 296 -0.28 0.53 -31.00
C SER A 296 0.75 1.43 -31.68
N SER A 297 1.97 0.92 -31.94
CA SER A 297 3.04 1.65 -32.63
C SER A 297 3.03 1.50 -34.15
N ASP A 298 2.34 0.48 -34.68
CA ASP A 298 2.34 0.18 -36.11
C ASP A 298 1.14 0.76 -36.89
N GLN A 299 0.33 1.64 -36.28
CA GLN A 299 -0.79 2.31 -36.98
C GLN A 299 -0.58 3.80 -37.27
N ASN A 300 0.64 4.30 -37.17
CA ASN A 300 1.03 5.65 -37.61
C ASN A 300 2.25 5.61 -38.54
N ASP A 301 2.06 5.05 -39.73
CA ASP A 301 2.84 5.33 -40.94
C ASP A 301 1.88 5.67 -42.11
#